data_7ac3d3c9dd8056e726d3c826155216b2
#
_entry.id   7ac3d3c9dd8056e726d3c826155216b2
#
_cell.length_a   1.000
_cell.length_b   1.000
_cell.length_c   1.000
_cell.angle_alpha   90.00
_cell.angle_beta   90.00
_cell.angle_gamma   90.00
#
_symmetry.space_group_name_H-M   'P 1'
#
loop_
_entity.id
_entity.type
_entity.pdbx_description
1 polymer ?
#
loop_
_entity_poly.entity_id
_entity_poly.type
_entity_poly.pdbx_seq_one_letter_code
_entity_poly.pdbx_strand_id
1 'polypeptide(L)'
;LVRCAWAGSQKYAVLTWSGDISSTFRAMREQLQAGLSMGMAGIPWWTSDIGGFLGGQVDDPAFRELLVRWFQWACFCPVFRMHGERSPWYEREQEYIGDVRQLTSGQANEVWSFGDEVYEILRKYLFVRERMRPYIREVMRAAHEHGDPVMRPLFYGFPADKAAWHVED
;
A
#
# COMPACT_ATOMS: atom_id res chain seq x y z
N LEU A 1 -4.13 13.26 2.64
CA LEU A 1 -3.80 11.98 3.25
C LEU A 1 -4.20 12.02 4.72
N VAL A 2 -4.97 11.04 5.17
CA VAL A 2 -5.49 10.94 6.54
C VAL A 2 -5.36 9.53 7.09
N ARG A 3 -5.16 9.38 8.41
CA ARG A 3 -5.05 8.07 9.09
C ARG A 3 -6.38 7.39 9.30
N CYS A 4 -7.48 8.12 9.28
CA CYS A 4 -8.82 7.57 9.45
C CYS A 4 -9.84 8.35 8.63
N ALA A 5 -10.87 7.65 8.20
CA ALA A 5 -11.99 8.21 7.50
C ALA A 5 -13.25 7.39 7.81
N TRP A 6 -14.41 7.99 7.65
CA TRP A 6 -15.72 7.36 7.84
C TRP A 6 -16.73 7.90 6.84
N ALA A 7 -17.93 7.41 6.87
CA ALA A 7 -18.99 7.83 5.96
C ALA A 7 -19.14 9.37 5.92
N GLY A 8 -19.11 9.93 4.72
CA GLY A 8 -19.13 11.38 4.49
C GLY A 8 -17.75 12.02 4.31
N SER A 9 -16.66 11.34 4.64
CA SER A 9 -15.30 11.88 4.46
C SER A 9 -14.91 12.04 2.99
N GLN A 10 -15.51 11.26 2.09
CA GLN A 10 -15.25 11.33 0.65
C GLN A 10 -15.53 12.70 0.04
N LYS A 11 -16.45 13.48 0.60
CA LYS A 11 -16.72 14.86 0.14
C LYS A 11 -15.52 15.82 0.29
N TYR A 12 -14.54 15.45 1.10
CA TYR A 12 -13.32 16.20 1.32
C TYR A 12 -12.13 15.66 0.51
N ALA A 13 -12.39 14.78 -0.44
CA ALA A 13 -11.36 14.13 -1.25
C ALA A 13 -10.26 13.45 -0.41
N VAL A 14 -10.65 12.77 0.66
CA VAL A 14 -9.69 12.11 1.54
C VAL A 14 -9.03 10.92 0.85
N LEU A 15 -7.71 10.86 0.96
CA LEU A 15 -6.91 9.68 0.69
C LEU A 15 -6.56 9.05 2.03
N THR A 16 -7.04 7.85 2.27
CA THR A 16 -6.81 7.11 3.52
C THR A 16 -5.65 6.15 3.35
N TRP A 17 -4.80 6.05 4.38
CA TRP A 17 -3.74 5.03 4.43
C TRP A 17 -3.72 4.33 5.78
N SER A 18 -3.10 3.17 5.80
CA SER A 18 -3.10 2.24 6.93
C SER A 18 -2.32 2.66 8.18
N GLY A 19 -1.60 3.78 8.13
CA GLY A 19 -0.72 4.17 9.23
C GLY A 19 0.58 3.35 9.27
N ASP A 20 1.20 3.29 10.44
CA ASP A 20 2.55 2.75 10.66
C ASP A 20 2.49 1.22 10.87
N ILE A 21 2.24 0.50 9.82
CA ILE A 21 2.09 -0.97 9.83
C ILE A 21 3.42 -1.70 9.75
N SER A 22 3.47 -2.92 10.27
CA SER A 22 4.67 -3.75 10.27
C SER A 22 5.00 -4.29 8.87
N SER A 23 6.30 -4.46 8.60
CA SER A 23 6.82 -5.05 7.36
C SER A 23 6.72 -6.58 7.41
N THR A 24 5.51 -7.11 7.21
CA THR A 24 5.21 -8.56 7.21
C THR A 24 4.19 -8.92 6.13
N PHE A 25 4.22 -10.16 5.63
CA PHE A 25 3.20 -10.67 4.71
C PHE A 25 1.79 -10.66 5.32
N ARG A 26 1.70 -10.92 6.63
CA ARG A 26 0.43 -10.80 7.35
C ARG A 26 -0.15 -9.39 7.27
N ALA A 27 0.66 -8.39 7.56
CA ALA A 27 0.22 -6.98 7.46
C ALA A 27 -0.16 -6.63 6.01
N MET A 28 0.59 -7.09 5.00
CA MET A 28 0.25 -6.89 3.60
C MET A 28 -1.15 -7.43 3.26
N ARG A 29 -1.47 -8.67 3.69
CA ARG A 29 -2.78 -9.28 3.49
C ARG A 29 -3.88 -8.47 4.18
N GLU A 30 -3.67 -8.09 5.44
CA GLU A 30 -4.60 -7.24 6.19
C GLU A 30 -4.86 -5.89 5.49
N GLN A 31 -3.83 -5.31 4.84
CA GLN A 31 -3.97 -4.05 4.10
C GLN A 31 -4.74 -4.22 2.78
N LEU A 32 -4.60 -5.35 2.10
CA LEU A 32 -5.40 -5.65 0.93
C LEU A 32 -6.89 -5.74 1.31
N GLN A 33 -7.22 -6.49 2.35
CA GLN A 33 -8.58 -6.62 2.85
C GLN A 33 -9.16 -5.28 3.34
N ALA A 34 -8.35 -4.49 4.06
CA ALA A 34 -8.75 -3.16 4.52
C ALA A 34 -9.03 -2.21 3.35
N GLY A 35 -8.19 -2.21 2.31
CA GLY A 35 -8.38 -1.38 1.13
C GLY A 35 -9.65 -1.74 0.36
N LEU A 36 -9.94 -3.03 0.19
CA LEU A 36 -11.20 -3.50 -0.42
C LEU A 36 -12.41 -3.08 0.42
N SER A 37 -12.34 -3.24 1.74
CA SER A 37 -13.42 -2.86 2.68
C SER A 37 -13.67 -1.35 2.69
N MET A 38 -12.61 -0.54 2.64
CA MET A 38 -12.72 0.92 2.55
C MET A 38 -13.39 1.34 1.24
N GLY A 39 -13.03 0.71 0.12
CA GLY A 39 -13.71 0.93 -1.16
C GLY A 39 -15.19 0.64 -1.09
N MET A 40 -15.59 -0.50 -0.50
CA MET A 40 -16.97 -0.88 -0.31
C MET A 40 -17.73 0.03 0.67
N ALA A 41 -17.04 0.66 1.61
CA ALA A 41 -17.60 1.68 2.51
C ALA A 41 -17.74 3.08 1.86
N GLY A 42 -17.46 3.21 0.55
CA GLY A 42 -17.52 4.46 -0.19
C GLY A 42 -16.32 5.39 0.01
N ILE A 43 -15.19 4.86 0.44
CA ILE A 43 -13.91 5.57 0.57
C ILE A 43 -12.91 4.95 -0.43
N PRO A 44 -13.00 5.29 -1.72
CA PRO A 44 -12.32 4.57 -2.79
C PRO A 44 -10.83 4.88 -2.90
N TRP A 45 -10.36 5.97 -2.27
CA TRP A 45 -8.97 6.40 -2.36
C TRP A 45 -8.18 5.84 -1.18
N TRP A 46 -7.47 4.78 -1.48
CA TRP A 46 -6.67 4.02 -0.52
C TRP A 46 -5.21 3.93 -0.92
N THR A 47 -4.34 3.89 0.06
CA THR A 47 -2.93 3.54 -0.09
C THR A 47 -2.41 2.85 1.16
N SER A 48 -1.31 2.13 1.01
CA SER A 48 -0.50 1.63 2.13
C SER A 48 0.96 1.99 1.89
N ASP A 49 1.76 1.91 2.93
CA ASP A 49 3.21 2.04 2.81
C ASP A 49 3.76 0.77 2.17
N ILE A 50 4.32 0.87 0.96
CA ILE A 50 4.85 -0.29 0.24
C ILE A 50 6.02 -0.90 1.04
N GLY A 51 5.87 -2.18 1.37
CA GLY A 51 6.80 -2.91 2.20
C GLY A 51 6.55 -2.78 3.71
N GLY A 52 5.48 -2.09 4.12
CA GLY A 52 5.21 -1.72 5.50
C GLY A 52 5.99 -0.49 5.95
N PHE A 53 5.59 0.12 7.06
CA PHE A 53 6.28 1.28 7.65
C PHE A 53 7.35 0.86 8.65
N LEU A 54 6.99 0.03 9.62
CA LEU A 54 7.87 -0.38 10.73
C LEU A 54 8.72 -1.59 10.35
N GLY A 55 10.03 -1.45 10.46
CA GLY A 55 10.99 -2.51 10.17
C GLY A 55 11.34 -2.58 8.68
N GLY A 56 11.78 -3.76 8.25
CA GLY A 56 12.22 -3.98 6.87
C GLY A 56 13.68 -3.59 6.66
N GLN A 57 14.55 -4.58 6.78
CA GLN A 57 15.99 -4.41 6.57
C GLN A 57 16.32 -4.52 5.10
N VAL A 58 17.01 -3.53 4.57
CA VAL A 58 17.37 -3.42 3.14
C VAL A 58 18.15 -4.64 2.64
N ASP A 59 18.97 -5.24 3.52
CA ASP A 59 19.81 -6.40 3.18
C ASP A 59 19.16 -7.76 3.46
N ASP A 60 17.98 -7.79 4.10
CA ASP A 60 17.26 -9.03 4.39
C ASP A 60 16.55 -9.57 3.13
N PRO A 61 16.90 -10.77 2.65
CA PRO A 61 16.23 -11.38 1.49
C PRO A 61 14.73 -11.57 1.70
N ALA A 62 14.28 -11.88 2.93
CA ALA A 62 12.86 -12.07 3.22
C ALA A 62 12.09 -10.74 3.13
N PHE A 63 12.70 -9.65 3.56
CA PHE A 63 12.13 -8.32 3.38
C PHE A 63 12.11 -7.90 1.91
N ARG A 64 13.17 -8.20 1.14
CA ARG A 64 13.20 -7.92 -0.31
C ARG A 64 12.07 -8.62 -1.05
N GLU A 65 11.81 -9.89 -0.73
CA GLU A 65 10.66 -10.62 -1.30
C GLU A 65 9.33 -9.95 -0.93
N LEU A 66 9.12 -9.62 0.34
CA LEU A 66 7.93 -8.89 0.81
C LEU A 66 7.75 -7.57 0.05
N LEU A 67 8.82 -6.78 -0.06
CA LEU A 67 8.82 -5.51 -0.76
C LEU A 67 8.38 -5.67 -2.23
N VAL A 68 8.95 -6.65 -2.91
CA VAL A 68 8.60 -6.97 -4.31
C VAL A 68 7.11 -7.31 -4.42
N ARG A 69 6.59 -8.21 -3.58
CA ARG A 69 5.17 -8.60 -3.63
C ARG A 69 4.25 -7.42 -3.32
N TRP A 70 4.59 -6.63 -2.32
CA TRP A 70 3.82 -5.44 -1.98
C TRP A 70 3.83 -4.40 -3.10
N PHE A 71 4.98 -4.19 -3.74
CA PHE A 71 5.12 -3.28 -4.87
C PHE A 71 4.30 -3.74 -6.08
N GLN A 72 4.29 -5.04 -6.36
CA GLN A 72 3.47 -5.66 -7.41
C GLN A 72 1.98 -5.38 -7.19
N TRP A 73 1.48 -5.65 -5.98
CA TRP A 73 0.10 -5.34 -5.62
C TRP A 73 -0.19 -3.83 -5.66
N ALA A 74 0.65 -3.02 -5.04
CA ALA A 74 0.45 -1.58 -4.97
C ALA A 74 0.46 -0.89 -6.34
N CYS A 75 1.07 -1.51 -7.35
CA CYS A 75 1.01 -1.06 -8.74
C CYS A 75 -0.44 -0.91 -9.25
N PHE A 76 -1.37 -1.68 -8.70
CA PHE A 76 -2.81 -1.66 -9.05
C PHE A 76 -3.67 -0.85 -8.07
N CYS A 77 -3.10 -0.37 -6.98
CA CYS A 77 -3.81 0.45 -6.00
C CYS A 77 -4.11 1.86 -6.54
N PRO A 78 -5.10 2.58 -5.98
CA PRO A 78 -5.41 3.96 -6.36
C PRO A 78 -4.18 4.86 -6.31
N VAL A 79 -3.44 4.81 -5.22
CA VAL A 79 -2.20 5.57 -5.03
C VAL A 79 -1.03 4.62 -4.82
N PHE A 80 0.01 4.82 -5.61
CA PHE A 80 1.23 4.03 -5.62
C PHE A 80 2.33 4.82 -4.93
N ARG A 81 2.71 4.43 -3.69
CA ARG A 81 3.56 5.22 -2.82
C ARG A 81 4.50 4.36 -2.00
N MET A 82 5.79 4.57 -2.15
CA MET A 82 6.79 4.05 -1.21
C MET A 82 6.93 4.98 -0.01
N HIS A 83 6.90 4.40 1.17
CA HIS A 83 7.17 5.06 2.44
C HIS A 83 7.48 4.01 3.49
N GLY A 84 8.34 4.31 4.43
CA GLY A 84 8.64 3.40 5.52
C GLY A 84 9.93 3.75 6.24
N GLU A 85 10.02 3.36 7.49
CA GLU A 85 11.24 3.32 8.24
C GLU A 85 12.06 2.09 7.78
N ARG A 86 13.30 2.30 7.40
CA ARG A 86 14.24 1.25 6.98
C ARG A 86 15.47 1.24 7.86
N SER A 87 15.26 1.37 9.16
CA SER A 87 16.36 1.36 10.13
C SER A 87 16.53 -0.02 10.74
N PRO A 88 17.77 -0.49 10.91
CA PRO A 88 18.03 -1.69 11.69
C PRO A 88 17.62 -1.41 13.14
N TRP A 89 16.65 -2.17 13.64
CA TRP A 89 16.08 -2.03 14.98
C TRP A 89 17.07 -2.25 16.11
N TYR A 90 18.14 -3.01 15.86
CA TYR A 90 19.04 -3.56 16.85
C TYR A 90 20.34 -2.78 17.05
N GLU A 91 20.63 -1.79 16.19
CA GLU A 91 21.88 -1.05 16.23
C GLU A 91 21.76 0.38 16.78
N ARG A 92 20.57 0.82 17.13
CA ARG A 92 20.37 2.15 17.69
C ARG A 92 19.98 2.06 19.16
N GLU A 93 20.79 2.66 20.00
CA GLU A 93 20.32 3.13 21.30
C GLU A 93 19.06 3.98 21.04
N GLN A 94 17.99 3.63 21.73
CA GLN A 94 16.73 4.36 21.59
C GLN A 94 16.96 5.79 22.08
N GLU A 95 17.13 6.71 21.16
CA GLU A 95 17.18 8.13 21.50
C GLU A 95 15.76 8.59 21.83
N TYR A 96 15.57 8.92 23.10
CA TYR A 96 14.37 9.59 23.58
C TYR A 96 14.65 11.08 23.74
N ILE A 97 13.75 11.94 23.24
CA ILE A 97 13.69 13.33 23.68
C ILE A 97 12.51 13.43 24.64
N GLY A 98 12.79 13.49 25.92
CA GLY A 98 11.78 13.35 26.96
C GLY A 98 11.16 11.95 26.91
N ASP A 99 9.83 11.86 26.93
CA ASP A 99 9.08 10.60 26.86
C ASP A 99 8.75 10.16 25.43
N VAL A 100 9.23 10.87 24.42
CA VAL A 100 8.91 10.60 23.00
C VAL A 100 10.06 9.87 22.33
N ARG A 101 9.78 8.65 21.86
CA ARG A 101 10.70 7.89 21.00
C ARG A 101 10.94 8.64 19.70
N GLN A 102 12.17 9.03 19.43
CA GLN A 102 12.52 9.51 18.09
C GLN A 102 12.58 8.33 17.11
N LEU A 103 11.67 8.35 16.16
CA LEU A 103 11.77 7.51 14.98
C LEU A 103 12.78 8.19 14.04
N THR A 104 13.99 7.74 14.06
CA THR A 104 14.99 8.18 13.08
C THR A 104 14.75 7.43 11.78
N SER A 105 14.17 8.10 10.79
CA SER A 105 14.23 7.65 9.42
C SER A 105 15.68 7.81 8.94
N GLY A 106 16.26 6.82 8.32
CA GLY A 106 17.66 6.99 7.96
C GLY A 106 18.23 6.05 6.93
N GLN A 107 17.57 4.95 6.62
CA GLN A 107 18.01 4.09 5.53
C GLN A 107 17.29 4.42 4.22
N ALA A 108 18.00 4.20 3.13
CA ALA A 108 17.51 4.40 1.79
C ALA A 108 16.25 3.55 1.52
N ASN A 109 15.26 4.13 0.86
CA ASN A 109 13.98 3.48 0.53
C ASN A 109 13.57 3.75 -0.93
N GLU A 110 14.53 4.05 -1.77
CA GLU A 110 14.33 4.23 -3.19
C GLU A 110 14.35 2.87 -3.90
N VAL A 111 13.74 2.79 -5.08
CA VAL A 111 13.62 1.53 -5.83
C VAL A 111 14.96 0.85 -6.14
N TRP A 112 16.05 1.60 -6.17
CA TRP A 112 17.42 1.09 -6.41
C TRP A 112 18.17 0.67 -5.14
N SER A 113 17.59 0.83 -3.97
CA SER A 113 18.28 0.63 -2.69
C SER A 113 18.32 -0.84 -2.23
N PHE A 114 17.59 -1.73 -2.89
CA PHE A 114 17.37 -3.11 -2.46
C PHE A 114 18.17 -4.15 -3.26
N GLY A 115 19.16 -3.70 -4.04
CA GLY A 115 19.98 -4.54 -4.91
C GLY A 115 19.45 -4.64 -6.34
N ASP A 116 20.32 -5.03 -7.25
CA ASP A 116 20.07 -4.97 -8.71
C ASP A 116 18.90 -5.85 -9.15
N GLU A 117 18.77 -7.06 -8.61
CA GLU A 117 17.68 -7.97 -8.93
C GLU A 117 16.32 -7.36 -8.57
N VAL A 118 16.20 -6.84 -7.36
CA VAL A 118 14.96 -6.15 -6.90
C VAL A 118 14.72 -4.93 -7.75
N TYR A 119 15.75 -4.13 -8.02
CA TYR A 119 15.62 -2.93 -8.85
C TYR A 119 15.02 -3.24 -10.23
N GLU A 120 15.51 -4.26 -10.93
CA GLU A 120 14.97 -4.62 -12.25
C GLU A 120 13.50 -5.04 -12.18
N ILE A 121 13.09 -5.73 -11.11
CA ILE A 121 11.67 -6.08 -10.89
C ILE A 121 10.84 -4.82 -10.64
N LEU A 122 11.26 -3.98 -9.69
CA LEU A 122 10.51 -2.76 -9.35
C LEU A 122 10.42 -1.80 -10.54
N ARG A 123 11.52 -1.63 -11.28
CA ARG A 123 11.57 -0.84 -12.52
C ARG A 123 10.56 -1.32 -13.55
N LYS A 124 10.44 -2.63 -13.76
CA LYS A 124 9.41 -3.21 -14.64
C LYS A 124 8.00 -2.76 -14.22
N TYR A 125 7.69 -2.82 -12.92
CA TYR A 125 6.37 -2.44 -12.41
C TYR A 125 6.11 -0.92 -12.45
N LEU A 126 7.12 -0.07 -12.37
CA LEU A 126 6.99 1.36 -12.68
C LEU A 126 6.49 1.57 -14.12
N PHE A 127 7.06 0.88 -15.09
CA PHE A 127 6.59 0.95 -16.48
C PHE A 127 5.20 0.33 -16.67
N VAL A 128 4.86 -0.74 -15.94
CA VAL A 128 3.49 -1.28 -15.93
C VAL A 128 2.52 -0.22 -15.43
N ARG A 129 2.82 0.43 -14.29
CA ARG A 129 1.99 1.50 -13.73
C ARG A 129 1.82 2.66 -14.71
N GLU A 130 2.88 3.05 -15.39
CA GLU A 130 2.82 4.12 -16.39
C GLU A 130 1.90 3.75 -17.56
N ARG A 131 1.98 2.53 -18.09
CA ARG A 131 1.07 2.06 -19.13
C ARG A 131 -0.39 1.97 -18.66
N MET A 132 -0.61 1.73 -17.37
CA MET A 132 -1.95 1.70 -16.77
C MET A 132 -2.52 3.10 -16.50
N ARG A 133 -1.78 4.17 -16.72
CA ARG A 133 -2.21 5.54 -16.43
C ARG A 133 -3.60 5.88 -16.99
N PRO A 134 -3.95 5.57 -18.26
CA PRO A 134 -5.29 5.84 -18.78
C PRO A 134 -6.38 5.08 -18.01
N TYR A 135 -6.16 3.80 -17.72
CA TYR A 135 -7.08 2.97 -16.93
C TYR A 135 -7.26 3.52 -15.51
N ILE A 136 -6.15 3.83 -14.82
CA ILE A 136 -6.20 4.37 -13.46
C ILE A 136 -6.96 5.70 -13.43
N ARG A 137 -6.74 6.58 -14.39
CA ARG A 137 -7.50 7.84 -14.50
C ARG A 137 -8.99 7.60 -14.68
N GLU A 138 -9.36 6.61 -15.49
CA GLU A 138 -10.76 6.27 -15.73
C GLU A 138 -11.45 5.73 -14.48
N VAL A 139 -10.84 4.78 -13.76
CA VAL A 139 -11.43 4.25 -12.53
C VAL A 139 -11.44 5.29 -11.39
N MET A 140 -10.46 6.19 -11.33
CA MET A 140 -10.45 7.31 -10.39
C MET A 140 -11.54 8.34 -10.71
N ARG A 141 -11.83 8.57 -12.00
CA ARG A 141 -12.94 9.41 -12.44
C ARG A 141 -14.28 8.78 -12.07
N ALA A 142 -14.46 7.50 -12.33
CA ALA A 142 -15.68 6.78 -11.93
C ALA A 142 -15.87 6.79 -10.39
N ALA A 143 -14.79 6.68 -9.62
CA ALA A 143 -14.84 6.82 -8.17
C ALA A 143 -15.31 8.22 -7.73
N HIS A 144 -14.91 9.27 -8.43
CA HIS A 144 -15.34 10.64 -8.16
C HIS A 144 -16.81 10.89 -8.57
N GLU A 145 -17.20 10.44 -9.74
CA GLU A 145 -18.51 10.74 -10.34
C GLU A 145 -19.64 9.85 -9.78
N HIS A 146 -19.31 8.57 -9.49
CA HIS A 146 -20.29 7.53 -9.16
C HIS A 146 -20.09 6.88 -7.80
N GLY A 147 -18.92 7.11 -7.16
CA GLY A 147 -18.57 6.45 -5.91
C GLY A 147 -18.06 5.01 -6.09
N ASP A 148 -17.77 4.60 -7.33
CA ASP A 148 -17.27 3.25 -7.62
C ASP A 148 -15.92 3.01 -6.94
N PRO A 149 -15.73 1.90 -6.21
CA PRO A 149 -14.42 1.61 -5.62
C PRO A 149 -13.37 1.34 -6.69
N VAL A 150 -12.19 1.96 -6.58
CA VAL A 150 -11.06 1.77 -7.50
C VAL A 150 -10.51 0.36 -7.39
N MET A 151 -10.29 -0.11 -6.15
CA MET A 151 -10.05 -1.51 -5.83
C MET A 151 -11.37 -2.13 -5.40
N ARG A 152 -11.72 -3.26 -5.98
CA ARG A 152 -13.02 -3.88 -5.68
C ARG A 152 -12.90 -5.40 -5.60
N PRO A 153 -13.64 -6.03 -4.68
CA PRO A 153 -13.72 -7.48 -4.62
C PRO A 153 -14.42 -8.02 -5.87
N LEU A 154 -14.13 -9.27 -6.23
CA LEU A 154 -14.68 -9.89 -7.44
C LEU A 154 -16.21 -9.91 -7.45
N PHE A 155 -16.85 -10.14 -6.31
CA PHE A 155 -18.32 -10.14 -6.22
C PHE A 155 -18.98 -8.79 -6.58
N TYR A 156 -18.23 -7.67 -6.52
CA TYR A 156 -18.74 -6.37 -6.96
C TYR A 156 -19.03 -6.34 -8.47
N GLY A 157 -18.11 -6.93 -9.26
CA GLY A 157 -18.27 -7.02 -10.71
C GLY A 157 -19.07 -8.25 -11.18
N PHE A 158 -19.10 -9.31 -10.36
CA PHE A 158 -19.69 -10.61 -10.70
C PHE A 158 -20.61 -11.12 -9.57
N PRO A 159 -21.67 -10.37 -9.22
CA PRO A 159 -22.50 -10.71 -8.04
C PRO A 159 -23.25 -12.02 -8.17
N ALA A 160 -23.53 -12.48 -9.38
CA ALA A 160 -24.22 -13.75 -9.65
C ALA A 160 -23.30 -14.97 -9.65
N ASP A 161 -21.99 -14.77 -9.72
CA ASP A 161 -21.00 -15.85 -9.66
C ASP A 161 -20.68 -16.19 -8.21
N LYS A 162 -21.11 -17.38 -7.77
CA LYS A 162 -20.87 -17.85 -6.41
C LYS A 162 -19.37 -17.96 -6.09
N ALA A 163 -18.52 -18.29 -7.07
CA ALA A 163 -17.08 -18.40 -6.84
C ALA A 163 -16.47 -17.02 -6.52
N ALA A 164 -17.00 -15.92 -7.05
CA ALA A 164 -16.53 -14.57 -6.77
C ALA A 164 -16.68 -14.13 -5.30
N TRP A 165 -17.51 -14.82 -4.52
CA TRP A 165 -17.74 -14.55 -3.09
C TRP A 165 -16.78 -15.31 -2.16
N HIS A 166 -16.05 -16.29 -2.71
CA HIS A 166 -15.17 -17.19 -1.96
C HIS A 166 -13.72 -17.13 -2.43
N VAL A 167 -13.33 -16.04 -3.08
CA VAL A 167 -11.94 -15.81 -3.44
C VAL A 167 -11.19 -15.39 -2.19
N GLU A 168 -10.41 -16.33 -1.68
CA GLU A 168 -9.38 -16.10 -0.69
C GLU A 168 -8.07 -15.92 -1.47
N ASP A 169 -7.23 -14.98 -1.03
CA ASP A 169 -5.95 -14.58 -1.66
C ASP A 169 -4.99 -15.75 -1.91
#